data_bbe553df3a9f29967afa1228d05556c1
#
_entry.id   bbe553df3a9f29967afa1228d05556c1
#
_cell.length_a   1.000
_cell.length_b   1.000
_cell.length_c   1.000
_cell.angle_alpha   90.00
_cell.angle_beta   90.00
_cell.angle_gamma   90.00
#
_symmetry.space_group_name_H-M   'P 1'
#
loop_
_entity.id
_entity.type
_entity.pdbx_description
1 polymer ?
#
loop_
_entity_poly.entity_id
_entity_poly.type
_entity_poly.pdbx_seq_one_letter_code
_entity_poly.pdbx_strand_id
1 'polypeptide(L)'
;FVHTGTFDTYRHRYGLFGPWMKEAVYRLDGYLGALMEACRAGGFLEQVNLVLVSDHGQRSISRNLNLNVLFADQGWIQTGAEGEILDWQAVSFSNAMSSLIYLRCPEDEQLRQQVYSHLLQWQEEGIYGIGTVFTAKEAWEQHHLKGSFSFVVESDGYTSFGDRAVRPLVQAFDDSDYRLGRATHGGLPDFGPQPVFVAKGPDFQCYHMLQRRDLIDEAPTYARLLGITLKHSEGKEMEEFLR
;
A
#
# COMPACT_ATOMS: atom_id res chain seq x y z
N PHE A 1 2.17 -22.43 1.64
CA PHE A 1 2.26 -20.98 1.38
C PHE A 1 3.67 -20.64 0.91
N VAL A 2 3.79 -20.00 -0.24
CA VAL A 2 5.05 -19.52 -0.83
C VAL A 2 4.90 -18.02 -1.08
N HIS A 3 5.85 -17.24 -0.57
CA HIS A 3 5.88 -15.78 -0.75
C HIS A 3 7.17 -15.36 -1.45
N THR A 4 7.07 -14.43 -2.37
CA THR A 4 8.23 -13.84 -3.06
C THR A 4 8.05 -12.34 -3.21
N GLY A 5 9.04 -11.55 -2.79
CA GLY A 5 9.09 -10.10 -2.96
C GLY A 5 9.77 -9.65 -4.25
N THR A 6 10.16 -10.58 -5.14
CA THR A 6 10.96 -10.25 -6.33
C THR A 6 10.30 -9.19 -7.22
N PHE A 7 9.02 -9.34 -7.48
CA PHE A 7 8.27 -8.46 -8.38
C PHE A 7 8.14 -7.06 -7.81
N ASP A 8 7.79 -6.98 -6.53
CA ASP A 8 7.68 -5.75 -5.78
C ASP A 8 9.01 -4.99 -5.70
N THR A 9 10.07 -5.66 -5.26
CA THR A 9 11.42 -5.09 -5.16
C THR A 9 11.94 -4.54 -6.49
N TYR A 10 11.73 -5.27 -7.59
CA TYR A 10 12.16 -4.82 -8.92
C TYR A 10 11.42 -3.56 -9.37
N ARG A 11 10.12 -3.46 -9.08
CA ARG A 11 9.32 -2.28 -9.41
C ARG A 11 9.73 -1.06 -8.59
N HIS A 12 9.95 -1.22 -7.30
CA HIS A 12 10.48 -0.14 -6.47
C HIS A 12 11.79 0.42 -7.02
N ARG A 13 12.72 -0.48 -7.35
CA ARG A 13 14.06 -0.10 -7.80
C ARG A 13 14.10 0.43 -9.22
N TYR A 14 13.42 -0.21 -10.14
CA TYR A 14 13.57 0.04 -11.57
C TYR A 14 12.34 0.66 -12.24
N GLY A 15 11.23 0.81 -11.55
CA GLY A 15 9.95 1.28 -12.08
C GLY A 15 9.09 0.16 -12.65
N LEU A 16 7.90 0.52 -13.12
CA LEU A 16 6.89 -0.45 -13.58
C LEU A 16 7.25 -1.14 -14.91
N PHE A 17 8.03 -0.49 -15.75
CA PHE A 17 8.31 -0.94 -17.10
C PHE A 17 9.81 -0.97 -17.36
N GLY A 18 10.26 -2.00 -18.09
CA GLY A 18 11.66 -2.15 -18.45
C GLY A 18 12.06 -3.62 -18.64
N PRO A 19 13.29 -3.91 -19.11
CA PRO A 19 13.74 -5.27 -19.37
C PRO A 19 13.77 -6.17 -18.12
N TRP A 20 14.02 -5.59 -16.95
CA TRP A 20 14.00 -6.28 -15.65
C TRP A 20 12.63 -6.82 -15.28
N MET A 21 11.54 -6.18 -15.73
CA MET A 21 10.19 -6.70 -15.50
C MET A 21 9.96 -8.03 -16.19
N LYS A 22 10.49 -8.17 -17.40
CA LYS A 22 10.46 -9.44 -18.13
C LYS A 22 11.20 -10.54 -17.36
N GLU A 23 12.38 -10.21 -16.83
CA GLU A 23 13.17 -11.13 -15.99
C GLU A 23 12.40 -11.51 -14.71
N ALA A 24 11.76 -10.54 -14.03
CA ALA A 24 10.97 -10.81 -12.83
C ALA A 24 9.78 -11.74 -13.12
N VAL A 25 9.08 -11.51 -14.24
CA VAL A 25 7.97 -12.39 -14.68
C VAL A 25 8.47 -13.80 -14.95
N TYR A 26 9.57 -13.96 -15.68
CA TYR A 26 10.14 -15.28 -15.96
C TYR A 26 10.55 -16.03 -14.69
N ARG A 27 11.09 -15.32 -13.69
CA ARG A 27 11.41 -15.95 -12.40
C ARG A 27 10.18 -16.44 -11.67
N LEU A 28 9.11 -15.60 -11.61
CA LEU A 28 7.85 -16.00 -10.98
C LEU A 28 7.20 -17.18 -11.69
N ASP A 29 7.18 -17.17 -13.03
CA ASP A 29 6.68 -18.27 -13.83
C ASP A 29 7.49 -19.55 -13.57
N GLY A 30 8.82 -19.43 -13.48
CA GLY A 30 9.70 -20.53 -13.10
C GLY A 30 9.41 -21.10 -11.71
N TYR A 31 9.13 -20.26 -10.72
CA TYR A 31 8.74 -20.73 -9.37
C TYR A 31 7.40 -21.47 -9.39
N LEU A 32 6.41 -20.91 -10.09
CA LEU A 32 5.11 -21.58 -10.25
C LEU A 32 5.25 -22.92 -10.99
N GLY A 33 6.04 -22.93 -12.07
CA GLY A 33 6.36 -24.15 -12.81
C GLY A 33 7.00 -25.22 -11.96
N ALA A 34 7.98 -24.85 -11.11
CA ALA A 34 8.64 -25.78 -10.19
C ALA A 34 7.67 -26.37 -9.15
N LEU A 35 6.76 -25.55 -8.61
CA LEU A 35 5.73 -26.01 -7.68
C LEU A 35 4.76 -26.99 -8.35
N MET A 36 4.29 -26.66 -9.55
CA MET A 36 3.40 -27.55 -10.31
C MET A 36 4.09 -28.87 -10.69
N GLU A 37 5.37 -28.83 -11.04
CA GLU A 37 6.14 -30.05 -11.34
C GLU A 37 6.34 -30.92 -10.10
N ALA A 38 6.60 -30.33 -8.94
CA ALA A 38 6.66 -31.07 -7.67
C ALA A 38 5.34 -31.77 -7.35
N CYS A 39 4.20 -31.07 -7.53
CA CYS A 39 2.87 -31.67 -7.36
C CYS A 39 2.62 -32.80 -8.38
N ARG A 40 3.06 -32.66 -9.64
CA ARG A 40 2.95 -33.68 -10.68
C ARG A 40 3.79 -34.90 -10.35
N ALA A 41 5.03 -34.71 -9.95
CA ALA A 41 5.92 -35.80 -9.56
C ALA A 41 5.40 -36.55 -8.31
N GLY A 42 4.72 -35.86 -7.39
CA GLY A 42 4.02 -36.45 -6.27
C GLY A 42 2.70 -37.16 -6.61
N GLY A 43 2.22 -37.03 -7.85
CA GLY A 43 0.97 -37.68 -8.32
C GLY A 43 -0.32 -37.01 -7.83
N PHE A 44 -0.27 -35.77 -7.33
CA PHE A 44 -1.45 -35.08 -6.76
C PHE A 44 -1.77 -33.71 -7.40
N LEU A 45 -1.16 -33.37 -8.56
CA LEU A 45 -1.39 -32.07 -9.21
C LEU A 45 -2.88 -31.80 -9.49
N GLU A 46 -3.63 -32.80 -9.90
CA GLU A 46 -5.07 -32.68 -10.20
C GLU A 46 -5.95 -32.67 -8.94
N GLN A 47 -5.36 -32.90 -7.76
CA GLN A 47 -6.05 -32.91 -6.48
C GLN A 47 -5.77 -31.66 -5.65
N VAL A 48 -4.90 -30.77 -6.14
CA VAL A 48 -4.46 -29.58 -5.41
C VAL A 48 -5.12 -28.31 -5.94
N ASN A 49 -5.55 -27.44 -5.06
CA ASN A 49 -5.92 -26.08 -5.38
C ASN A 49 -4.66 -25.19 -5.36
N LEU A 50 -4.35 -24.60 -6.49
CA LEU A 50 -3.29 -23.61 -6.63
C LEU A 50 -3.91 -22.21 -6.72
N VAL A 51 -3.48 -21.31 -5.86
CA VAL A 51 -3.94 -19.92 -5.85
C VAL A 51 -2.73 -19.00 -5.95
N LEU A 52 -2.77 -18.09 -6.93
CA LEU A 52 -1.79 -17.04 -7.14
C LEU A 52 -2.44 -15.70 -6.84
N VAL A 53 -1.88 -14.98 -5.88
CA VAL A 53 -2.41 -13.69 -5.43
C VAL A 53 -1.30 -12.66 -5.31
N SER A 54 -1.66 -11.38 -5.37
CA SER A 54 -0.83 -10.28 -4.89
C SER A 54 -1.58 -9.49 -3.81
N ASP A 55 -0.84 -8.92 -2.90
CA ASP A 55 -1.35 -8.09 -1.79
C ASP A 55 -1.77 -6.70 -2.25
N HIS A 56 -1.11 -6.13 -3.26
CA HIS A 56 -1.39 -4.82 -3.83
C HIS A 56 -0.87 -4.70 -5.26
N GLY A 57 -1.28 -3.63 -5.94
CA GLY A 57 -0.63 -3.15 -7.15
C GLY A 57 0.42 -2.07 -6.83
N GLN A 58 1.03 -1.47 -7.86
CA GLN A 58 2.00 -0.38 -7.71
C GLN A 58 1.78 0.69 -8.78
N ARG A 59 2.15 1.92 -8.46
CA ARG A 59 2.12 3.07 -9.39
C ARG A 59 3.51 3.63 -9.62
N SER A 60 3.74 4.17 -10.81
CA SER A 60 4.94 4.95 -11.10
C SER A 60 4.92 6.26 -10.33
N ILE A 61 6.05 6.60 -9.70
CA ILE A 61 6.24 7.82 -8.94
C ILE A 61 7.12 8.78 -9.73
N SER A 62 6.72 10.03 -9.78
CA SER A 62 7.47 11.10 -10.45
C SER A 62 8.35 11.90 -9.49
N ARG A 63 8.02 11.91 -8.19
CA ARG A 63 8.78 12.65 -7.16
C ARG A 63 8.55 12.07 -5.77
N ASN A 64 9.53 12.27 -4.89
CA ASN A 64 9.45 12.00 -3.46
C ASN A 64 9.45 13.32 -2.70
N LEU A 65 8.46 13.54 -1.84
CA LEU A 65 8.26 14.80 -1.10
C LEU A 65 8.22 14.52 0.41
N ASN A 66 8.94 15.36 1.17
CA ASN A 66 9.02 15.25 2.62
C ASN A 66 8.04 16.23 3.28
N LEU A 67 6.85 15.78 3.66
CA LEU A 67 5.85 16.62 4.32
C LEU A 67 6.36 17.24 5.63
N ASN A 68 7.20 16.53 6.37
CA ASN A 68 7.76 17.02 7.62
C ASN A 68 8.65 18.29 7.45
N VAL A 69 9.17 18.54 6.24
CA VAL A 69 9.84 19.81 5.95
C VAL A 69 8.86 20.98 6.05
N LEU A 70 7.65 20.82 5.51
CA LEU A 70 6.59 21.83 5.60
C LEU A 70 6.15 22.01 7.05
N PHE A 71 6.08 20.96 7.83
CA PHE A 71 5.74 21.00 9.25
C PHE A 71 6.83 21.70 10.08
N ALA A 72 8.10 21.48 9.75
CA ALA A 72 9.22 22.21 10.37
C ALA A 72 9.20 23.70 9.99
N ASP A 73 8.87 24.04 8.74
CA ASP A 73 8.70 25.43 8.29
C ASP A 73 7.57 26.16 9.07
N GLN A 74 6.54 25.43 9.55
CA GLN A 74 5.49 25.98 10.43
C GLN A 74 5.89 26.02 11.93
N GLY A 75 7.07 25.50 12.29
CA GLY A 75 7.52 25.41 13.67
C GLY A 75 6.89 24.27 14.48
N TRP A 76 6.20 23.34 13.83
CA TRP A 76 5.61 22.17 14.51
C TRP A 76 6.62 21.05 14.75
N ILE A 77 7.77 21.08 14.09
CA ILE A 77 8.86 20.14 14.28
C ILE A 77 10.15 20.92 14.61
N GLN A 78 10.86 20.50 15.63
CA GLN A 78 12.21 20.97 15.95
C GLN A 78 13.21 19.89 15.53
N THR A 79 14.20 20.28 14.74
CA THR A 79 15.24 19.37 14.25
C THR A 79 16.59 19.66 14.86
N GLY A 80 17.40 18.64 15.06
CA GLY A 80 18.80 18.76 15.43
C GLY A 80 19.70 19.03 14.24
N ALA A 81 21.00 19.12 14.50
CA ALA A 81 22.00 19.49 13.51
C ALA A 81 22.17 18.46 12.37
N GLU A 82 21.86 17.20 12.64
CA GLU A 82 21.90 16.09 11.67
C GLU A 82 20.54 15.82 11.02
N GLY A 83 19.52 16.62 11.35
CA GLY A 83 18.17 16.52 10.77
C GLY A 83 17.25 15.54 11.50
N GLU A 84 17.68 15.00 12.65
CA GLU A 84 16.85 14.19 13.53
C GLU A 84 15.74 15.06 14.16
N ILE A 85 14.57 14.49 14.37
CA ILE A 85 13.45 15.16 15.03
C ILE A 85 13.70 15.11 16.56
N LEU A 86 13.93 16.28 17.17
CA LEU A 86 14.15 16.42 18.61
C LEU A 86 12.83 16.57 19.36
N ASP A 87 11.92 17.34 18.80
CA ASP A 87 10.60 17.61 19.36
C ASP A 87 9.59 17.91 18.25
N TRP A 88 8.31 17.70 18.54
CA TRP A 88 7.24 17.95 17.58
C TRP A 88 5.90 18.22 18.25
N GLN A 89 5.07 19.00 17.63
CA GLN A 89 3.65 19.20 17.95
C GLN A 89 2.76 18.46 16.95
N ALA A 90 3.12 18.49 15.68
CA ALA A 90 2.51 17.72 14.62
C ALA A 90 3.60 17.07 13.77
N VAL A 91 3.38 15.83 13.33
CA VAL A 91 4.36 15.07 12.53
C VAL A 91 3.63 14.22 11.49
N SER A 92 4.22 14.10 10.32
CA SER A 92 3.80 13.21 9.23
C SER A 92 4.60 11.91 9.31
N PHE A 93 3.90 10.78 9.21
CA PHE A 93 4.50 9.46 9.11
C PHE A 93 4.08 8.81 7.79
N SER A 94 5.03 8.66 6.90
CA SER A 94 4.79 8.21 5.54
C SER A 94 4.45 6.73 5.45
N ASN A 95 3.46 6.43 4.62
CA ASN A 95 3.14 5.10 4.10
C ASN A 95 3.26 5.10 2.56
N ALA A 96 4.30 5.74 2.05
CA ALA A 96 4.58 5.99 0.64
C ALA A 96 3.54 6.89 -0.04
N MET A 97 2.51 6.36 -0.71
CA MET A 97 1.50 7.16 -1.41
C MET A 97 0.46 7.80 -0.49
N SER A 98 0.51 7.51 0.78
CA SER A 98 -0.28 8.20 1.81
C SER A 98 0.61 8.58 2.99
N SER A 99 0.13 9.47 3.86
CA SER A 99 0.82 9.81 5.10
C SER A 99 -0.17 10.02 6.23
N LEU A 100 0.16 9.48 7.39
CA LEU A 100 -0.61 9.63 8.61
C LEU A 100 -0.07 10.81 9.39
N ILE A 101 -0.95 11.74 9.77
CA ILE A 101 -0.58 12.93 10.51
C ILE A 101 -0.97 12.77 11.98
N TYR A 102 0.02 12.87 12.82
CA TYR A 102 -0.14 12.76 14.27
C TYR A 102 0.02 14.13 14.94
N LEU A 103 -0.85 14.41 15.89
CA LEU A 103 -0.74 15.53 16.80
C LEU A 103 -0.29 15.00 18.18
N ARG A 104 0.67 15.63 18.81
CA ARG A 104 1.12 15.23 20.15
C ARG A 104 -0.01 15.32 21.18
N CYS A 105 -0.80 16.39 21.09
CA CYS A 105 -2.00 16.60 21.87
C CYS A 105 -3.22 16.63 20.94
N PRO A 106 -3.85 15.47 20.64
CA PRO A 106 -4.99 15.40 19.72
C PRO A 106 -6.21 16.22 20.18
N GLU A 107 -6.28 16.54 21.48
CA GLU A 107 -7.34 17.35 22.10
C GLU A 107 -7.10 18.87 21.95
N ASP A 108 -5.92 19.31 21.52
CA ASP A 108 -5.64 20.70 21.20
C ASP A 108 -6.36 21.10 19.91
N GLU A 109 -7.56 21.65 20.08
CA GLU A 109 -8.42 22.03 18.96
C GLU A 109 -7.81 23.17 18.15
N GLN A 110 -7.05 24.08 18.76
CA GLN A 110 -6.38 25.16 18.04
C GLN A 110 -5.28 24.63 17.14
N LEU A 111 -4.41 23.76 17.63
CA LEU A 111 -3.38 23.12 16.84
C LEU A 111 -4.00 22.27 15.73
N ARG A 112 -5.04 21.50 16.06
CA ARG A 112 -5.74 20.66 15.09
C ARG A 112 -6.29 21.48 13.92
N GLN A 113 -6.95 22.59 14.21
CA GLN A 113 -7.49 23.48 13.19
C GLN A 113 -6.39 24.13 12.35
N GLN A 114 -5.28 24.53 12.96
CA GLN A 114 -4.14 25.08 12.23
C GLN A 114 -3.54 24.06 11.26
N VAL A 115 -3.25 22.84 11.73
CA VAL A 115 -2.70 21.77 10.90
C VAL A 115 -3.65 21.43 9.74
N TYR A 116 -4.93 21.27 10.05
CA TYR A 116 -5.94 20.96 9.03
C TYR A 116 -6.02 22.05 7.95
N SER A 117 -6.06 23.31 8.35
CA SER A 117 -6.12 24.44 7.42
C SER A 117 -4.90 24.50 6.51
N HIS A 118 -3.69 24.23 7.01
CA HIS A 118 -2.49 24.19 6.18
C HIS A 118 -2.49 22.98 5.23
N LEU A 119 -2.93 21.81 5.69
CA LEU A 119 -3.05 20.64 4.81
C LEU A 119 -3.99 20.91 3.64
N LEU A 120 -5.14 21.56 3.88
CA LEU A 120 -6.09 21.94 2.83
C LEU A 120 -5.50 23.03 1.91
N GLN A 121 -4.81 24.02 2.47
CA GLN A 121 -4.12 25.03 1.68
C GLN A 121 -3.08 24.39 0.75
N TRP A 122 -2.23 23.50 1.26
CA TRP A 122 -1.22 22.81 0.46
C TRP A 122 -1.83 21.87 -0.59
N GLN A 123 -2.99 21.30 -0.31
CA GLN A 123 -3.77 20.57 -1.30
C GLN A 123 -4.25 21.49 -2.42
N GLU A 124 -4.82 22.65 -2.10
CA GLU A 124 -5.33 23.64 -3.06
C GLU A 124 -4.20 24.23 -3.93
N GLU A 125 -3.03 24.46 -3.36
CA GLU A 125 -1.85 24.94 -4.09
C GLU A 125 -1.38 23.94 -5.16
N GLY A 126 -1.67 22.64 -5.02
CA GLY A 126 -1.44 21.60 -6.01
C GLY A 126 0.02 21.25 -6.31
N ILE A 127 0.98 21.87 -5.62
CA ILE A 127 2.42 21.68 -5.86
C ILE A 127 3.08 20.66 -4.94
N TYR A 128 2.42 20.31 -3.83
CA TYR A 128 2.98 19.43 -2.80
C TYR A 128 2.58 17.94 -2.97
N GLY A 129 1.84 17.61 -4.03
CA GLY A 129 1.45 16.23 -4.31
C GLY A 129 0.37 15.68 -3.39
N ILE A 130 -0.35 16.55 -2.72
CA ILE A 130 -1.50 16.20 -1.88
C ILE A 130 -2.74 16.13 -2.77
N GLY A 131 -3.31 14.93 -2.89
CA GLY A 131 -4.54 14.69 -3.65
C GLY A 131 -5.78 14.91 -2.80
N THR A 132 -5.79 14.31 -1.60
CA THR A 132 -6.92 14.43 -0.67
C THR A 132 -6.43 14.45 0.78
N VAL A 133 -7.12 15.19 1.63
CA VAL A 133 -6.93 15.21 3.07
C VAL A 133 -8.19 14.67 3.74
N PHE A 134 -8.05 13.67 4.60
CA PHE A 134 -9.13 13.13 5.41
C PHE A 134 -8.89 13.44 6.89
N THR A 135 -9.93 13.79 7.61
CA THR A 135 -9.94 13.69 9.07
C THR A 135 -9.93 12.21 9.49
N ALA A 136 -9.54 11.90 10.71
CA ALA A 136 -9.61 10.52 11.22
C ALA A 136 -11.02 9.94 11.16
N LYS A 137 -12.06 10.80 11.32
CA LYS A 137 -13.46 10.40 11.19
C LYS A 137 -13.79 10.00 9.74
N GLU A 138 -13.46 10.83 8.77
CA GLU A 138 -13.71 10.55 7.35
C GLU A 138 -12.92 9.31 6.88
N ALA A 139 -11.66 9.14 7.32
CA ALA A 139 -10.87 7.96 7.02
C ALA A 139 -11.54 6.67 7.53
N TRP A 140 -12.16 6.73 8.71
CA TRP A 140 -12.93 5.61 9.24
C TRP A 140 -14.25 5.39 8.48
N GLU A 141 -15.04 6.44 8.27
CA GLU A 141 -16.37 6.33 7.67
C GLU A 141 -16.33 5.91 6.19
N GLN A 142 -15.31 6.38 5.45
CA GLN A 142 -15.19 6.13 4.00
C GLN A 142 -14.32 4.95 3.65
N HIS A 143 -13.29 4.65 4.47
CA HIS A 143 -12.24 3.70 4.13
C HIS A 143 -11.97 2.66 5.22
N HIS A 144 -12.73 2.67 6.32
CA HIS A 144 -12.55 1.79 7.48
C HIS A 144 -11.14 1.84 8.09
N LEU A 145 -10.41 2.94 7.84
CA LEU A 145 -9.07 3.16 8.36
C LEU A 145 -9.14 3.81 9.75
N LYS A 146 -8.70 3.07 10.77
CA LYS A 146 -8.74 3.49 12.17
C LYS A 146 -7.34 3.47 12.77
N GLY A 147 -7.01 4.50 13.55
CA GLY A 147 -5.74 4.61 14.26
C GLY A 147 -5.72 5.83 15.18
N SER A 148 -4.57 6.09 15.79
CA SER A 148 -4.33 7.25 16.67
C SER A 148 -3.92 8.52 15.91
N PHE A 149 -3.94 8.51 14.58
CA PHE A 149 -3.68 9.68 13.75
C PHE A 149 -4.84 10.67 13.78
N SER A 150 -4.56 11.94 13.51
CA SER A 150 -5.56 13.01 13.42
C SER A 150 -6.06 13.24 12.00
N PHE A 151 -5.17 13.08 11.01
CA PHE A 151 -5.49 13.23 9.58
C PHE A 151 -4.77 12.17 8.77
N VAL A 152 -5.27 11.95 7.55
CA VAL A 152 -4.63 11.15 6.51
C VAL A 152 -4.47 12.04 5.28
N VAL A 153 -3.28 12.07 4.74
CA VAL A 153 -2.97 12.71 3.47
C VAL A 153 -2.80 11.63 2.42
N GLU A 154 -3.60 11.67 1.39
CA GLU A 154 -3.49 10.83 0.20
C GLU A 154 -2.76 11.59 -0.91
N SER A 155 -1.88 10.93 -1.64
CA SER A 155 -1.12 11.58 -2.70
C SER A 155 -1.96 11.86 -3.95
N ASP A 156 -1.42 12.71 -4.83
CA ASP A 156 -1.96 12.98 -6.18
C ASP A 156 -1.85 11.79 -7.14
N GLY A 157 -1.36 10.65 -6.66
CA GLY A 157 -1.13 9.44 -7.44
C GLY A 157 0.21 9.39 -8.18
N TYR A 158 1.03 10.42 -8.07
CA TYR A 158 2.36 10.53 -8.69
C TYR A 158 3.46 10.90 -7.70
N THR A 159 3.09 11.31 -6.50
CA THR A 159 3.99 11.69 -5.41
C THR A 159 4.05 10.57 -4.39
N SER A 160 5.24 10.23 -3.91
CA SER A 160 5.44 9.45 -2.71
C SER A 160 5.97 10.36 -1.60
N PHE A 161 5.53 10.12 -0.37
CA PHE A 161 5.96 10.90 0.78
C PHE A 161 7.15 10.25 1.48
N GLY A 162 8.05 11.08 2.01
CA GLY A 162 9.15 10.68 2.87
C GLY A 162 8.99 11.31 4.26
N ASP A 163 9.83 10.88 5.21
CA ASP A 163 9.73 11.26 6.62
C ASP A 163 10.76 12.31 7.06
N ARG A 164 11.65 12.77 6.17
CA ARG A 164 12.68 13.76 6.55
C ARG A 164 12.04 15.09 6.94
N ALA A 165 12.54 15.68 8.02
CA ALA A 165 12.08 16.98 8.50
C ALA A 165 13.01 18.15 8.10
N VAL A 166 14.10 17.86 7.39
CA VAL A 166 15.05 18.86 6.86
C VAL A 166 15.12 18.81 5.35
N ARG A 167 15.41 19.95 4.74
CA ARG A 167 15.54 20.08 3.28
C ARG A 167 16.53 19.07 2.69
N PRO A 168 16.32 18.63 1.43
CA PRO A 168 15.37 19.19 0.48
C PRO A 168 13.92 18.73 0.70
N LEU A 169 12.95 19.58 0.31
CA LEU A 169 11.52 19.24 0.31
C LEU A 169 11.23 18.09 -0.66
N VAL A 170 11.76 18.18 -1.88
CA VAL A 170 11.71 17.09 -2.87
C VAL A 170 13.08 16.42 -2.90
N GLN A 171 13.11 15.13 -2.64
CA GLN A 171 14.34 14.33 -2.62
C GLN A 171 14.46 13.40 -3.82
N ALA A 172 15.69 12.95 -4.09
CA ALA A 172 15.98 11.95 -5.11
C ALA A 172 15.33 10.60 -4.77
N PHE A 173 15.13 9.76 -5.79
CA PHE A 173 14.76 8.38 -5.59
C PHE A 173 15.85 7.63 -4.80
N ASP A 174 15.41 6.76 -3.91
CA ASP A 174 16.27 5.96 -3.04
C ASP A 174 15.84 4.49 -3.12
N ASP A 175 16.73 3.65 -3.63
CA ASP A 175 16.47 2.22 -3.83
C ASP A 175 16.52 1.42 -2.52
N SER A 176 16.99 2.02 -1.43
CA SER A 176 17.07 1.40 -0.11
C SER A 176 15.77 1.48 0.70
N ASP A 177 14.87 2.39 0.30
CA ASP A 177 13.55 2.58 0.93
C ASP A 177 12.44 2.45 -0.13
N TYR A 178 11.58 1.45 0.02
CA TYR A 178 10.47 1.20 -0.90
C TYR A 178 9.54 2.40 -1.07
N ARG A 179 9.40 3.24 -0.05
CA ARG A 179 8.60 4.46 -0.07
C ARG A 179 9.17 5.51 -1.03
N LEU A 180 10.47 5.47 -1.27
CA LEU A 180 11.21 6.46 -2.05
C LEU A 180 11.64 5.94 -3.42
N GLY A 181 11.17 4.75 -3.80
CA GLY A 181 11.47 4.10 -5.08
C GLY A 181 10.79 4.76 -6.29
N ARG A 182 11.10 4.23 -7.48
CA ARG A 182 10.56 4.71 -8.77
C ARG A 182 9.12 4.29 -9.03
N ALA A 183 8.66 3.28 -8.33
CA ALA A 183 7.26 2.87 -8.22
C ALA A 183 7.00 2.45 -6.79
N THR A 184 5.79 2.68 -6.31
CA THR A 184 5.41 2.31 -4.95
C THR A 184 3.89 2.09 -4.86
N HIS A 185 3.42 1.84 -3.65
CA HIS A 185 2.04 1.53 -3.28
C HIS A 185 1.64 2.32 -2.01
N GLY A 186 0.56 1.94 -1.32
CA GLY A 186 0.12 2.57 -0.06
C GLY A 186 -0.85 3.72 -0.26
N GLY A 187 -1.45 3.84 -1.46
CA GLY A 187 -2.56 4.74 -1.74
C GLY A 187 -3.92 4.03 -1.63
N LEU A 188 -4.98 4.80 -1.76
CA LEU A 188 -6.35 4.27 -1.75
C LEU A 188 -6.58 3.24 -2.86
N PRO A 189 -7.33 2.15 -2.59
CA PRO A 189 -7.51 1.03 -3.53
C PRO A 189 -8.10 1.45 -4.88
N ASP A 190 -8.98 2.43 -4.90
CA ASP A 190 -9.69 2.85 -6.11
C ASP A 190 -8.84 3.71 -7.07
N PHE A 191 -7.70 4.20 -6.61
CA PHE A 191 -6.82 5.08 -7.40
C PHE A 191 -5.58 4.36 -7.98
N GLY A 192 -5.47 3.05 -7.84
CA GLY A 192 -4.33 2.28 -8.30
C GLY A 192 -4.68 0.98 -9.03
N PRO A 193 -3.66 0.30 -9.58
CA PRO A 193 -3.84 -1.04 -10.12
C PRO A 193 -4.22 -1.99 -8.99
N GLN A 194 -5.26 -2.78 -9.25
CA GLN A 194 -5.79 -3.75 -8.29
C GLN A 194 -4.84 -4.96 -8.17
N PRO A 195 -4.78 -5.62 -7.00
CA PRO A 195 -4.15 -6.92 -6.86
C PRO A 195 -4.83 -7.97 -7.74
N VAL A 196 -4.12 -9.05 -8.02
CA VAL A 196 -4.63 -10.15 -8.84
C VAL A 196 -4.98 -11.34 -7.97
N PHE A 197 -6.02 -12.07 -8.39
CA PHE A 197 -6.40 -13.37 -7.87
C PHE A 197 -6.58 -14.35 -9.05
N VAL A 198 -5.81 -15.42 -9.07
CA VAL A 198 -5.93 -16.48 -10.07
C VAL A 198 -5.92 -17.82 -9.34
N ALA A 199 -6.91 -18.66 -9.63
CA ALA A 199 -7.02 -19.96 -8.99
C ALA A 199 -7.24 -21.08 -10.00
N LYS A 200 -6.69 -22.25 -9.70
CA LYS A 200 -6.88 -23.49 -10.44
C LYS A 200 -6.93 -24.66 -9.47
N GLY A 201 -7.87 -25.57 -9.66
CA GLY A 201 -7.94 -26.79 -8.86
C GLY A 201 -9.32 -27.43 -8.89
N PRO A 202 -9.50 -28.58 -8.22
CA PRO A 202 -10.75 -29.32 -8.25
C PRO A 202 -11.93 -28.55 -7.68
N ASP A 203 -11.70 -27.64 -6.69
CA ASP A 203 -12.77 -26.91 -6.03
C ASP A 203 -13.11 -25.58 -6.69
N PHE A 204 -12.37 -25.16 -7.73
CA PHE A 204 -12.64 -23.93 -8.46
C PHE A 204 -13.41 -24.16 -9.76
N GLN A 205 -14.30 -23.23 -10.09
CA GLN A 205 -14.99 -23.20 -11.38
C GLN A 205 -14.00 -22.89 -12.50
N CYS A 206 -14.13 -23.62 -13.63
CA CYS A 206 -13.30 -23.36 -14.81
C CYS A 206 -13.80 -22.16 -15.59
N TYR A 207 -12.87 -21.35 -16.12
CA TYR A 207 -13.16 -20.21 -17.00
C TYR A 207 -14.13 -19.17 -16.40
N HIS A 208 -14.17 -19.10 -15.06
CA HIS A 208 -14.95 -18.09 -14.37
C HIS A 208 -14.09 -16.84 -14.14
N MET A 209 -14.65 -15.67 -14.41
CA MET A 209 -13.99 -14.38 -14.22
C MET A 209 -14.92 -13.43 -13.49
N LEU A 210 -14.43 -12.83 -12.41
CA LEU A 210 -15.09 -11.73 -11.71
C LEU A 210 -14.35 -10.43 -12.00
N GLN A 211 -15.12 -9.34 -12.05
CA GLN A 211 -14.50 -8.02 -12.26
C GLN A 211 -13.77 -7.50 -11.03
N ARG A 212 -14.34 -7.72 -9.85
CA ARG A 212 -13.77 -7.24 -8.57
C ARG A 212 -14.31 -8.03 -7.39
N ARG A 213 -13.44 -8.26 -6.41
CA ARG A 213 -13.75 -8.72 -5.05
C ARG A 213 -12.87 -7.98 -4.07
N ASP A 214 -13.30 -7.90 -2.82
CA ASP A 214 -12.51 -7.29 -1.77
C ASP A 214 -11.44 -8.27 -1.27
N LEU A 215 -10.23 -7.77 -0.98
CA LEU A 215 -9.11 -8.58 -0.52
C LEU A 215 -9.45 -9.37 0.78
N ILE A 216 -10.31 -8.79 1.62
CA ILE A 216 -10.78 -9.42 2.86
C ILE A 216 -11.61 -10.71 2.60
N ASP A 217 -12.11 -10.93 1.38
CA ASP A 217 -12.89 -12.10 0.98
C ASP A 217 -12.00 -13.34 0.74
N GLU A 218 -10.70 -13.15 0.58
CA GLU A 218 -9.76 -14.25 0.36
C GLU A 218 -9.63 -15.17 1.57
N ALA A 219 -9.47 -14.62 2.77
CA ALA A 219 -9.26 -15.40 3.99
C ALA A 219 -10.43 -16.36 4.30
N PRO A 220 -11.71 -15.93 4.29
CA PRO A 220 -12.84 -16.85 4.47
C PRO A 220 -12.96 -17.89 3.33
N THR A 221 -12.61 -17.52 2.10
CA THR A 221 -12.57 -18.44 0.96
C THR A 221 -11.52 -19.55 1.18
N TYR A 222 -10.31 -19.20 1.62
CA TYR A 222 -9.27 -20.19 1.95
C TYR A 222 -9.67 -21.08 3.14
N ALA A 223 -10.30 -20.49 4.15
CA ALA A 223 -10.80 -21.24 5.29
C ALA A 223 -11.80 -22.32 4.86
N ARG A 224 -12.74 -21.97 3.99
CA ARG A 224 -13.70 -22.93 3.41
C ARG A 224 -13.01 -24.07 2.67
N LEU A 225 -12.04 -23.75 1.79
CA LEU A 225 -11.25 -24.77 1.06
C LEU A 225 -10.47 -25.71 1.98
N LEU A 226 -10.08 -25.22 3.15
CA LEU A 226 -9.38 -26.01 4.17
C LEU A 226 -10.33 -26.72 5.17
N GLY A 227 -11.65 -26.54 5.03
CA GLY A 227 -12.65 -27.10 5.94
C GLY A 227 -12.61 -26.51 7.36
N ILE A 228 -12.13 -25.26 7.50
CA ILE A 228 -12.07 -24.54 8.79
C ILE A 228 -12.98 -23.32 8.75
N THR A 229 -13.41 -22.87 9.93
CA THR A 229 -14.28 -21.69 10.09
C THR A 229 -13.53 -20.55 10.73
N LEU A 230 -13.57 -19.36 10.11
CA LEU A 230 -13.09 -18.13 10.72
C LEU A 230 -14.18 -17.52 11.60
N LYS A 231 -13.93 -17.37 12.91
CA LYS A 231 -14.93 -16.87 13.86
C LYS A 231 -15.24 -15.38 13.74
N HIS A 232 -14.31 -14.58 13.20
CA HIS A 232 -14.39 -13.11 13.15
C HIS A 232 -13.91 -12.60 11.78
N SER A 233 -14.50 -13.11 10.71
CA SER A 233 -14.25 -12.60 9.37
C SER A 233 -15.23 -11.49 9.03
N GLU A 234 -14.72 -10.35 8.57
CA GLU A 234 -15.53 -9.28 7.98
C GLU A 234 -15.76 -9.52 6.48
N GLY A 235 -14.88 -10.27 5.82
CA GLY A 235 -15.03 -10.69 4.44
C GLY A 235 -16.00 -11.84 4.26
N LYS A 236 -16.41 -12.10 3.03
CA LYS A 236 -17.34 -13.15 2.62
C LYS A 236 -16.64 -14.15 1.70
N GLU A 237 -17.04 -15.41 1.79
CA GLU A 237 -16.55 -16.42 0.85
C GLU A 237 -16.87 -16.04 -0.60
N MET A 238 -15.93 -16.23 -1.50
CA MET A 238 -16.11 -16.01 -2.94
C MET A 238 -16.78 -17.25 -3.55
N GLU A 239 -18.05 -17.50 -3.17
CA GLU A 239 -18.79 -18.72 -3.55
C GLU A 239 -18.90 -18.90 -5.05
N GLU A 240 -18.97 -17.81 -5.81
CA GLU A 240 -19.06 -17.82 -7.28
C GLU A 240 -17.81 -18.38 -7.97
N PHE A 241 -16.68 -18.45 -7.29
CA PHE A 241 -15.47 -19.12 -7.78
C PHE A 241 -15.44 -20.61 -7.46
N LEU A 242 -16.22 -21.06 -6.47
CA LEU A 242 -16.18 -22.40 -5.95
C LEU A 242 -17.20 -23.29 -6.66
N ARG A 243 -16.92 -24.61 -6.68
CA ARG A 243 -17.84 -25.66 -7.18
C ARG A 243 -18.75 -26.16 -6.10
#